data_39d7517a1b3ff92499374efbd0be4154
#
_entry.id   39d7517a1b3ff92499374efbd0be4154
#
_cell.length_a   1.000
_cell.length_b   1.000
_cell.length_c   1.000
_cell.angle_alpha   90.00
_cell.angle_beta   90.00
_cell.angle_gamma   90.00
#
_symmetry.space_group_name_H-M   'P 1'
#
loop_
_entity.id
_entity.type
_entity.pdbx_description
1 polymer ?
#
loop_
_entity_poly.entity_id
_entity_poly.type
_entity_poly.pdbx_seq_one_letter_code
_entity_poly.pdbx_strand_id
1 'polypeptide(L)'
;MKRLTAFWLSACFLCTISVQAQSFIPERDSSDISLFEYVTKIPKRNNVFNLDLEMHASFNTFFIGHKLDEAAFRFNHIKIEATGEVNDRLFYWYRQNLNQGNESMDLENLPESIEYAMIGYHLNDKFTITLGKQDAAWGGFEYDLDPYAIYEYSDMNEYMDCYFTGVTFGYQPTPSQELRLQVTDNRIGSMEDAYGLLPAGIEKPRAPLFYTFNWNSSYLDEILNLRYSATVGEQAKGKWMYMAWAGHNVCTGPFDGYFDVMY
;
A
#
# COMPACT_ATOMS: atom_id res chain seq x y z
N MET A 1 -18.31 13.36 33.04
CA MET A 1 -18.30 13.05 31.61
C MET A 1 -18.34 11.53 31.46
N LYS A 2 -19.50 10.99 31.09
CA LYS A 2 -19.68 9.54 30.91
C LYS A 2 -19.28 9.23 29.48
N ARG A 3 -18.24 8.40 29.30
CA ARG A 3 -17.86 7.87 28.00
C ARG A 3 -18.94 6.88 27.52
N LEU A 4 -19.61 7.21 26.43
CA LEU A 4 -20.47 6.25 25.72
C LEU A 4 -19.57 5.30 24.95
N THR A 5 -19.56 4.04 25.35
CA THR A 5 -19.03 2.95 24.53
C THR A 5 -20.04 2.66 23.42
N ALA A 6 -19.70 2.98 22.18
CA ALA A 6 -20.46 2.56 21.02
C ALA A 6 -20.19 1.04 20.80
N PHE A 7 -21.25 0.24 20.76
CA PHE A 7 -21.18 -1.18 20.39
C PHE A 7 -21.44 -1.29 18.88
N TRP A 8 -20.48 -1.84 18.16
CA TRP A 8 -20.56 -2.09 16.72
C TRP A 8 -21.13 -3.50 16.50
N LEU A 9 -22.24 -3.60 15.83
CA LEU A 9 -22.72 -4.87 15.28
C LEU A 9 -22.70 -4.70 13.75
N SER A 10 -21.64 -5.20 13.12
CA SER A 10 -21.51 -5.23 11.67
C SER A 10 -21.87 -6.63 11.19
N ALA A 11 -22.99 -6.76 10.47
CA ALA A 11 -23.32 -7.98 9.77
C ALA A 11 -22.75 -7.87 8.36
N CYS A 12 -21.55 -8.42 8.16
CA CYS A 12 -20.94 -8.51 6.84
C CYS A 12 -21.60 -9.65 6.05
N PHE A 13 -22.35 -9.30 5.02
CA PHE A 13 -22.64 -10.23 3.93
C PHE A 13 -21.45 -10.15 2.97
N LEU A 14 -20.46 -11.03 3.18
CA LEU A 14 -19.32 -11.19 2.30
C LEU A 14 -19.76 -11.96 1.04
N CYS A 15 -20.21 -11.26 0.02
CA CYS A 15 -20.07 -11.76 -1.34
C CYS A 15 -18.69 -11.31 -1.83
N THR A 16 -17.65 -12.01 -1.42
CA THR A 16 -16.33 -11.86 -2.00
C THR A 16 -16.31 -12.57 -3.34
N ILE A 17 -16.47 -11.83 -4.41
CA ILE A 17 -15.93 -12.25 -5.71
C ILE A 17 -14.45 -11.89 -5.64
N SER A 18 -13.67 -12.77 -5.03
CA SER A 18 -12.22 -12.61 -5.00
C SER A 18 -11.65 -12.95 -6.36
N VAL A 19 -11.38 -11.93 -7.15
CA VAL A 19 -10.39 -12.03 -8.22
C VAL A 19 -9.05 -11.77 -7.54
N GLN A 20 -8.32 -12.83 -7.24
CA GLN A 20 -7.01 -12.72 -6.58
C GLN A 20 -6.02 -12.04 -7.50
N ALA A 21 -5.62 -10.83 -7.14
CA ALA A 21 -4.38 -10.25 -7.59
C ALA A 21 -3.27 -10.69 -6.63
N GLN A 22 -2.33 -11.49 -7.10
CA GLN A 22 -1.15 -11.86 -6.33
C GLN A 22 0.00 -10.90 -6.66
N SER A 23 0.42 -10.14 -5.67
CA SER A 23 1.72 -9.52 -5.65
C SER A 23 2.78 -10.61 -5.47
N PHE A 24 3.85 -10.57 -6.28
CA PHE A 24 4.95 -11.54 -6.31
C PHE A 24 4.48 -12.99 -6.50
N ILE A 25 4.66 -13.46 -7.71
CA ILE A 25 4.15 -14.74 -8.24
C ILE A 25 4.74 -15.91 -7.43
N PRO A 26 3.98 -16.59 -6.54
CA PRO A 26 4.24 -17.98 -6.28
C PRO A 26 3.81 -18.76 -7.52
N GLU A 27 4.58 -19.74 -7.95
CA GLU A 27 4.17 -20.67 -8.98
C GLU A 27 2.82 -21.29 -8.61
N ARG A 28 1.79 -20.83 -9.28
CA ARG A 28 0.43 -21.34 -9.07
C ARG A 28 0.29 -22.65 -9.83
N ASP A 29 -0.24 -23.66 -9.14
CA ASP A 29 -0.61 -24.92 -9.78
C ASP A 29 -1.54 -24.65 -10.96
N SER A 30 -1.20 -25.19 -12.14
CA SER A 30 -1.88 -24.94 -13.41
C SER A 30 -3.34 -25.40 -13.49
N SER A 31 -3.88 -25.91 -12.36
CA SER A 31 -5.25 -26.42 -12.24
C SER A 31 -6.27 -25.39 -11.75
N ASP A 32 -5.83 -24.26 -11.18
CA ASP A 32 -6.74 -23.24 -10.66
C ASP A 32 -7.19 -22.26 -11.76
N ILE A 33 -8.37 -22.52 -12.30
CA ILE A 33 -9.03 -21.61 -13.24
C ILE A 33 -9.86 -20.61 -12.44
N SER A 34 -9.62 -19.30 -12.64
CA SER A 34 -10.44 -18.27 -12.00
C SER A 34 -11.88 -18.33 -12.51
N LEU A 35 -12.84 -17.88 -11.70
CA LEU A 35 -14.24 -17.78 -12.11
C LEU A 35 -14.39 -16.93 -13.38
N PHE A 36 -13.59 -15.87 -13.51
CA PHE A 36 -13.55 -15.01 -14.67
C PHE A 36 -13.12 -15.77 -15.93
N GLU A 37 -12.05 -16.54 -15.87
CA GLU A 37 -11.57 -17.38 -16.99
C GLU A 37 -12.61 -18.45 -17.38
N TYR A 38 -13.26 -19.05 -16.37
CA TYR A 38 -14.31 -20.04 -16.59
C TYR A 38 -15.53 -19.45 -17.33
N VAL A 39 -15.97 -18.26 -16.93
CA VAL A 39 -17.16 -17.59 -17.48
C VAL A 39 -16.86 -16.95 -18.85
N THR A 40 -15.74 -16.26 -18.96
CA THR A 40 -15.43 -15.48 -20.19
C THR A 40 -14.75 -16.30 -21.27
N LYS A 41 -14.19 -17.45 -20.94
CA LYS A 41 -13.35 -18.26 -21.84
C LYS A 41 -12.09 -17.51 -22.34
N ILE A 42 -11.71 -16.40 -21.68
CA ILE A 42 -10.50 -15.69 -22.00
C ILE A 42 -9.30 -16.48 -21.46
N PRO A 43 -8.28 -16.76 -22.28
CA PRO A 43 -7.15 -17.54 -21.82
C PRO A 43 -6.36 -16.80 -20.74
N LYS A 44 -5.77 -17.61 -19.89
CA LYS A 44 -4.91 -17.31 -18.73
C LYS A 44 -4.15 -15.98 -18.83
N ARG A 45 -4.00 -15.30 -17.68
CA ARG A 45 -3.08 -14.17 -17.50
C ARG A 45 -1.80 -14.37 -18.31
N ASN A 46 -1.40 -13.37 -19.05
CA ASN A 46 -0.11 -13.36 -19.73
C ASN A 46 0.84 -12.49 -18.90
N ASN A 47 2.14 -12.70 -19.06
CA ASN A 47 3.12 -11.92 -18.32
C ASN A 47 3.15 -10.44 -18.76
N VAL A 48 2.63 -10.13 -19.95
CA VAL A 48 2.76 -8.79 -20.54
C VAL A 48 1.72 -7.80 -20.03
N PHE A 49 0.47 -8.26 -19.82
CA PHE A 49 -0.62 -7.39 -19.37
C PHE A 49 -1.66 -8.17 -18.58
N ASN A 50 -1.89 -7.76 -17.34
CA ASN A 50 -2.95 -8.26 -16.49
C ASN A 50 -3.78 -7.07 -16.05
N LEU A 51 -5.10 -7.20 -16.07
CA LEU A 51 -6.05 -6.19 -15.61
C LEU A 51 -6.93 -6.81 -14.55
N ASP A 52 -6.94 -6.20 -13.37
CA ASP A 52 -7.74 -6.62 -12.23
C ASP A 52 -8.69 -5.51 -11.81
N LEU A 53 -9.88 -5.88 -11.36
CA LEU A 53 -10.87 -4.99 -10.76
C LEU A 53 -11.19 -5.51 -9.37
N GLU A 54 -10.87 -4.72 -8.36
CA GLU A 54 -11.17 -5.00 -6.97
C GLU A 54 -12.33 -4.11 -6.51
N MET A 55 -13.30 -4.70 -5.82
CA MET A 55 -14.43 -3.97 -5.26
C MET A 55 -14.72 -4.45 -3.84
N HIS A 56 -14.83 -3.50 -2.91
CA HIS A 56 -15.25 -3.78 -1.54
C HIS A 56 -16.47 -2.92 -1.20
N ALA A 57 -17.58 -3.58 -0.90
CA ALA A 57 -18.82 -2.94 -0.49
C ALA A 57 -19.28 -3.49 0.85
N SER A 58 -19.88 -2.65 1.68
CA SER A 58 -20.39 -2.99 2.99
C SER A 58 -21.80 -2.44 3.22
N PHE A 59 -22.53 -3.06 4.14
CA PHE A 59 -23.75 -2.50 4.73
C PHE A 59 -23.45 -2.14 6.18
N ASN A 60 -23.39 -0.85 6.47
CA ASN A 60 -23.03 -0.33 7.78
C ASN A 60 -24.27 0.13 8.53
N THR A 61 -24.34 -0.19 9.83
CA THR A 61 -25.39 0.27 10.74
C THR A 61 -24.74 0.93 11.95
N PHE A 62 -25.16 2.15 12.24
CA PHE A 62 -24.69 2.92 13.38
C PHE A 62 -25.79 3.06 14.40
N PHE A 63 -25.46 2.86 15.69
CA PHE A 63 -26.39 2.99 16.80
C PHE A 63 -25.87 4.00 17.80
N ILE A 64 -26.75 4.89 18.26
CA ILE A 64 -26.52 5.76 19.41
C ILE A 64 -27.32 5.22 20.58
N GLY A 65 -26.66 4.54 21.51
CA GLY A 65 -27.33 3.77 22.55
C GLY A 65 -28.09 2.59 21.97
N HIS A 66 -29.44 2.61 22.06
CA HIS A 66 -30.31 1.56 21.52
C HIS A 66 -31.09 1.98 20.26
N LYS A 67 -30.84 3.18 19.74
CA LYS A 67 -31.52 3.69 18.56
C LYS A 67 -30.61 3.57 17.35
N LEU A 68 -31.17 3.04 16.23
CA LEU A 68 -30.51 3.10 14.95
C LEU A 68 -30.38 4.57 14.53
N ASP A 69 -29.17 5.01 14.26
CA ASP A 69 -28.84 6.36 13.81
C ASP A 69 -28.72 6.40 12.30
N GLU A 70 -27.92 5.49 11.73
CA GLU A 70 -27.73 5.39 10.29
C GLU A 70 -27.67 3.92 9.83
N ALA A 71 -28.18 3.65 8.63
CA ALA A 71 -27.99 2.39 7.93
C ALA A 71 -27.80 2.66 6.44
N ALA A 72 -26.67 2.25 5.86
CA ALA A 72 -26.35 2.55 4.48
C ALA A 72 -25.49 1.46 3.83
N PHE A 73 -25.67 1.26 2.52
CA PHE A 73 -24.71 0.56 1.69
C PHE A 73 -23.60 1.53 1.29
N ARG A 74 -22.36 1.08 1.38
CA ARG A 74 -21.20 1.89 1.00
C ARG A 74 -20.23 1.07 0.16
N PHE A 75 -19.64 1.71 -0.84
CA PHE A 75 -18.42 1.21 -1.47
C PHE A 75 -17.23 1.74 -0.70
N ASN A 76 -16.48 0.86 -0.08
CA ASN A 76 -15.27 1.23 0.67
C ASN A 76 -14.16 1.58 -0.31
N HIS A 77 -13.94 0.73 -1.32
CA HIS A 77 -13.08 1.05 -2.45
C HIS A 77 -13.52 0.31 -3.73
N ILE A 78 -13.17 0.89 -4.85
CA ILE A 78 -13.22 0.28 -6.18
C ILE A 78 -11.88 0.60 -6.82
N LYS A 79 -11.05 -0.43 -7.05
CA LYS A 79 -9.70 -0.26 -7.60
C LYS A 79 -9.59 -0.95 -8.95
N ILE A 80 -8.92 -0.29 -9.87
CA ILE A 80 -8.46 -0.88 -11.12
C ILE A 80 -6.95 -1.01 -11.05
N GLU A 81 -6.43 -2.18 -11.40
CA GLU A 81 -5.01 -2.48 -11.37
C GLU A 81 -4.57 -3.08 -12.70
N ALA A 82 -3.48 -2.57 -13.23
CA ALA A 82 -2.84 -3.09 -14.44
C ALA A 82 -1.36 -3.39 -14.14
N THR A 83 -0.96 -4.64 -14.29
CA THR A 83 0.41 -5.09 -14.07
C THR A 83 0.94 -5.86 -15.28
N GLY A 84 2.24 -5.88 -15.46
CA GLY A 84 2.84 -6.74 -16.48
C GLY A 84 4.36 -6.61 -16.59
N GLU A 85 4.93 -7.60 -17.27
CA GLU A 85 6.35 -7.68 -17.64
C GLU A 85 6.45 -7.49 -19.15
N VAL A 86 7.03 -6.38 -19.59
CA VAL A 86 7.26 -6.11 -21.02
C VAL A 86 8.32 -7.08 -21.57
N ASN A 87 9.28 -7.45 -20.75
CA ASN A 87 10.29 -8.46 -20.98
C ASN A 87 10.87 -8.92 -19.64
N ASP A 88 11.83 -9.87 -19.62
CA ASP A 88 12.48 -10.43 -18.44
C ASP A 88 13.11 -9.40 -17.49
N ARG A 89 13.20 -8.14 -17.88
CA ARG A 89 13.83 -7.07 -17.09
C ARG A 89 12.93 -5.89 -16.81
N LEU A 90 11.94 -5.61 -17.67
CA LEU A 90 11.10 -4.41 -17.60
C LEU A 90 9.70 -4.81 -17.19
N PHE A 91 9.24 -4.28 -16.08
CA PHE A 91 7.89 -4.46 -15.57
C PHE A 91 7.24 -3.10 -15.25
N TYR A 92 5.91 -3.09 -15.10
CA TYR A 92 5.15 -1.91 -14.73
C TYR A 92 4.01 -2.28 -13.80
N TRP A 93 3.58 -1.27 -13.04
CA TRP A 93 2.43 -1.36 -12.17
C TRP A 93 1.66 -0.04 -12.20
N TYR A 94 0.37 -0.13 -12.46
CA TYR A 94 -0.59 0.95 -12.34
C TYR A 94 -1.74 0.50 -11.46
N ARG A 95 -2.13 1.30 -10.46
CA ARG A 95 -3.32 1.07 -9.63
C ARG A 95 -3.98 2.39 -9.30
N GLN A 96 -5.30 2.44 -9.48
CA GLN A 96 -6.10 3.61 -9.19
C GLN A 96 -7.36 3.24 -8.42
N ASN A 97 -7.67 4.01 -7.38
CA ASN A 97 -8.90 3.93 -6.62
C ASN A 97 -9.97 4.82 -7.29
N LEU A 98 -11.00 4.19 -7.89
CA LEU A 98 -11.98 4.86 -8.73
C LEU A 98 -13.02 5.67 -7.95
N ASN A 99 -13.13 5.48 -6.63
CA ASN A 99 -14.03 6.22 -5.76
C ASN A 99 -13.32 7.30 -4.90
N GLN A 100 -12.11 7.66 -5.26
CA GLN A 100 -11.39 8.83 -4.72
C GLN A 100 -11.34 9.98 -5.74
N GLY A 101 -10.94 11.18 -5.28
CA GLY A 101 -10.83 12.35 -6.11
C GLY A 101 -9.82 12.21 -7.26
N ASN A 102 -10.14 12.76 -8.42
CA ASN A 102 -9.30 12.72 -9.62
C ASN A 102 -8.63 14.07 -9.92
N GLU A 103 -8.66 15.01 -8.99
CA GLU A 103 -7.93 16.27 -9.12
C GLU A 103 -6.43 16.03 -8.90
N SER A 104 -5.61 16.63 -9.76
CA SER A 104 -4.16 16.51 -9.65
C SER A 104 -3.65 17.27 -8.43
N MET A 105 -2.82 16.64 -7.64
CA MET A 105 -2.13 17.25 -6.51
C MET A 105 -0.93 18.06 -7.00
N ASP A 106 -0.71 19.22 -6.39
CA ASP A 106 0.24 20.23 -6.91
C ASP A 106 1.70 19.78 -6.95
N LEU A 107 2.14 18.92 -6.04
CA LEU A 107 3.56 18.56 -5.97
C LEU A 107 3.94 17.51 -7.00
N GLU A 108 3.23 16.40 -7.05
CA GLU A 108 3.56 15.28 -7.95
C GLU A 108 2.80 15.32 -9.29
N ASN A 109 1.84 16.22 -9.41
CA ASN A 109 1.01 16.41 -10.61
C ASN A 109 0.25 15.14 -11.04
N LEU A 110 -0.11 14.31 -10.07
CA LEU A 110 -0.95 13.11 -10.26
C LEU A 110 -2.20 13.21 -9.36
N PRO A 111 -3.34 12.64 -9.77
CA PRO A 111 -4.49 12.47 -8.90
C PRO A 111 -4.15 11.67 -7.63
N GLU A 112 -4.71 12.08 -6.49
CA GLU A 112 -4.60 11.34 -5.23
C GLU A 112 -5.09 9.90 -5.36
N SER A 113 -6.11 9.68 -6.20
CA SER A 113 -6.67 8.35 -6.49
C SER A 113 -5.68 7.37 -7.11
N ILE A 114 -4.56 7.83 -7.70
CA ILE A 114 -3.52 6.95 -8.24
C ILE A 114 -2.60 6.52 -7.11
N GLU A 115 -2.59 5.22 -6.82
CA GLU A 115 -1.72 4.60 -5.81
C GLU A 115 -0.39 4.14 -6.41
N TYR A 116 -0.43 3.48 -7.57
CA TYR A 116 0.77 3.07 -8.31
C TYR A 116 0.74 3.61 -9.74
N ALA A 117 1.84 4.17 -10.17
CA ALA A 117 2.13 4.54 -11.56
C ALA A 117 3.65 4.43 -11.76
N MET A 118 4.15 3.19 -11.81
CA MET A 118 5.60 2.95 -11.80
C MET A 118 6.06 2.02 -12.91
N ILE A 119 7.35 2.15 -13.22
CA ILE A 119 8.12 1.25 -14.07
C ILE A 119 9.28 0.71 -13.25
N GLY A 120 9.51 -0.60 -13.33
CA GLY A 120 10.64 -1.26 -12.70
C GLY A 120 11.56 -1.90 -13.72
N TYR A 121 12.86 -1.94 -13.41
CA TYR A 121 13.87 -2.55 -14.24
C TYR A 121 14.85 -3.40 -13.42
N HIS A 122 14.94 -4.70 -13.75
CA HIS A 122 15.93 -5.60 -13.19
C HIS A 122 17.27 -5.42 -13.89
N LEU A 123 18.22 -4.76 -13.22
CA LEU A 123 19.59 -4.61 -13.72
C LEU A 123 20.26 -5.99 -13.88
N ASN A 124 20.03 -6.84 -12.91
CA ASN A 124 20.38 -8.27 -12.86
C ASN A 124 19.52 -8.95 -11.76
N ASP A 125 19.79 -10.23 -11.50
CA ASP A 125 19.03 -11.06 -10.53
C ASP A 125 19.03 -10.52 -9.09
N LYS A 126 19.88 -9.54 -8.76
CA LYS A 126 20.04 -8.98 -7.42
C LYS A 126 19.67 -7.50 -7.31
N PHE A 127 19.70 -6.76 -8.41
CA PHE A 127 19.49 -5.31 -8.41
C PHE A 127 18.29 -4.92 -9.24
N THR A 128 17.39 -4.18 -8.62
CA THR A 128 16.18 -3.63 -9.24
C THR A 128 16.13 -2.12 -9.03
N ILE A 129 15.65 -1.39 -10.02
CA ILE A 129 15.32 0.03 -9.91
C ILE A 129 13.85 0.19 -10.24
N THR A 130 13.10 0.93 -9.42
CA THR A 130 11.73 1.36 -9.71
C THR A 130 11.65 2.88 -9.76
N LEU A 131 10.83 3.39 -10.68
CA LEU A 131 10.64 4.82 -10.94
C LEU A 131 9.16 5.11 -11.07
N GLY A 132 8.68 6.20 -10.48
CA GLY A 132 7.30 6.65 -10.54
C GLY A 132 6.62 6.65 -9.17
N LYS A 133 5.28 6.71 -9.16
CA LYS A 133 4.49 6.66 -7.92
C LYS A 133 4.42 5.21 -7.43
N GLN A 134 4.84 4.99 -6.22
CA GLN A 134 5.04 3.69 -5.61
C GLN A 134 4.83 3.76 -4.10
N ASP A 135 4.74 2.60 -3.44
CA ASP A 135 4.69 2.51 -1.99
C ASP A 135 5.95 3.10 -1.33
N ALA A 136 5.75 3.73 -0.19
CA ALA A 136 6.85 4.11 0.69
C ALA A 136 7.52 2.85 1.24
N ALA A 137 8.84 2.74 1.13
CA ALA A 137 9.61 1.60 1.62
C ALA A 137 9.71 1.61 3.16
N TRP A 138 8.56 1.77 3.82
CA TRP A 138 8.45 1.71 5.27
C TRP A 138 8.38 0.26 5.74
N GLY A 139 8.70 -0.01 6.98
CA GLY A 139 8.92 -1.36 7.46
C GLY A 139 7.75 -1.98 8.20
N GLY A 140 6.52 -1.87 7.74
CA GLY A 140 5.36 -2.50 8.37
C GLY A 140 4.86 -3.71 7.59
N PHE A 141 4.28 -4.70 8.27
CA PHE A 141 3.59 -5.82 7.62
C PHE A 141 2.16 -5.45 7.22
N GLU A 142 1.51 -4.58 7.97
CA GLU A 142 0.15 -4.15 7.68
C GLU A 142 0.03 -3.48 6.30
N TYR A 143 1.07 -2.78 5.83
CA TYR A 143 1.10 -2.15 4.51
C TYR A 143 1.07 -3.13 3.33
N ASP A 144 1.48 -4.38 3.55
CA ASP A 144 1.49 -5.42 2.51
C ASP A 144 0.22 -6.25 2.51
N LEU A 145 -0.68 -6.04 3.47
CA LEU A 145 -1.92 -6.78 3.52
C LEU A 145 -2.91 -6.21 2.50
N ASP A 146 -3.44 -7.10 1.70
CA ASP A 146 -4.45 -6.72 0.72
C ASP A 146 -5.70 -6.16 1.40
N PRO A 147 -6.31 -5.08 0.87
CA PRO A 147 -7.50 -4.46 1.45
C PRO A 147 -8.68 -5.41 1.67
N TYR A 148 -8.75 -6.52 0.91
CA TYR A 148 -9.79 -7.53 1.13
C TYR A 148 -9.52 -8.43 2.34
N ALA A 149 -8.26 -8.52 2.80
CA ALA A 149 -7.89 -9.34 3.96
C ALA A 149 -8.07 -8.58 5.28
N ILE A 150 -8.20 -7.26 5.24
CA ILE A 150 -8.33 -6.39 6.41
C ILE A 150 -9.71 -5.72 6.40
N TYR A 151 -10.41 -5.78 7.53
CA TYR A 151 -11.67 -5.07 7.70
C TYR A 151 -11.46 -3.57 7.90
N GLU A 152 -10.46 -3.20 8.70
CA GLU A 152 -10.12 -1.82 9.04
C GLU A 152 -8.62 -1.75 9.34
N TYR A 153 -7.94 -0.82 8.69
CA TYR A 153 -6.53 -0.57 8.94
C TYR A 153 -6.32 0.14 10.28
N SER A 154 -5.12 0.05 10.83
CA SER A 154 -4.75 0.85 12.00
C SER A 154 -4.77 2.34 11.68
N ASP A 155 -4.93 3.18 12.70
CA ASP A 155 -4.85 4.65 12.56
C ASP A 155 -3.57 5.09 11.85
N MET A 156 -2.51 4.33 11.99
CA MET A 156 -1.21 4.59 11.38
C MET A 156 -1.27 4.47 9.85
N ASN A 157 -1.97 3.47 9.34
CA ASN A 157 -2.18 3.27 7.90
C ASN A 157 -3.27 4.18 7.34
N GLU A 158 -4.32 4.42 8.12
CA GLU A 158 -5.48 5.19 7.68
C GLU A 158 -5.15 6.67 7.48
N TYR A 159 -4.26 7.24 8.32
CA TYR A 159 -3.96 8.68 8.33
C TYR A 159 -2.61 9.05 7.74
N MET A 160 -1.84 8.09 7.23
CA MET A 160 -0.56 8.37 6.57
C MET A 160 -0.64 8.11 5.07
N ASP A 161 -0.26 9.13 4.28
CA ASP A 161 0.02 8.90 2.87
C ASP A 161 1.14 7.88 2.73
N CYS A 162 0.92 6.83 1.95
CA CYS A 162 1.88 5.75 1.75
C CYS A 162 2.32 5.54 0.29
N TYR A 163 1.83 6.36 -0.63
CA TYR A 163 2.19 6.29 -2.05
C TYR A 163 2.81 7.61 -2.51
N PHE A 164 4.07 7.57 -2.90
CA PHE A 164 4.84 8.75 -3.28
C PHE A 164 5.57 8.55 -4.61
N THR A 165 5.75 9.65 -5.34
CA THR A 165 6.54 9.64 -6.57
C THR A 165 8.03 9.73 -6.25
N GLY A 166 8.82 8.83 -6.86
CA GLY A 166 10.25 8.79 -6.62
C GLY A 166 10.98 7.64 -7.28
N VAL A 167 12.10 7.25 -6.67
CA VAL A 167 12.97 6.16 -7.13
C VAL A 167 13.34 5.24 -5.98
N THR A 168 13.32 3.93 -6.23
CA THR A 168 13.79 2.91 -5.29
C THR A 168 14.87 2.07 -5.94
N PHE A 169 15.95 1.84 -5.20
CA PHE A 169 17.02 0.89 -5.52
C PHE A 169 16.89 -0.31 -4.60
N GLY A 170 16.49 -1.45 -5.16
CA GLY A 170 16.41 -2.73 -4.46
C GLY A 170 17.69 -3.53 -4.66
N TYR A 171 18.19 -4.13 -3.58
CA TYR A 171 19.30 -5.07 -3.60
C TYR A 171 18.96 -6.31 -2.80
N GLN A 172 18.96 -7.46 -3.45
CA GLN A 172 18.68 -8.77 -2.86
C GLN A 172 19.97 -9.63 -2.81
N PRO A 173 20.78 -9.50 -1.75
CA PRO A 173 22.02 -10.25 -1.63
C PRO A 173 21.78 -11.76 -1.56
N THR A 174 20.71 -12.20 -0.91
CA THR A 174 20.26 -13.60 -0.79
C THR A 174 18.74 -13.67 -0.98
N PRO A 175 18.16 -14.85 -1.25
CA PRO A 175 16.70 -15.00 -1.35
C PRO A 175 15.94 -14.55 -0.10
N SER A 176 16.55 -14.60 1.08
CA SER A 176 15.96 -14.24 2.37
C SER A 176 16.28 -12.82 2.86
N GLN A 177 16.99 -12.01 2.08
CA GLN A 177 17.43 -10.67 2.50
C GLN A 177 17.21 -9.68 1.38
N GLU A 178 16.58 -8.56 1.69
CA GLU A 178 16.38 -7.44 0.77
C GLU A 178 16.76 -6.12 1.45
N LEU A 179 17.45 -5.27 0.72
CA LEU A 179 17.77 -3.91 1.11
C LEU A 179 17.15 -2.96 0.09
N ARG A 180 16.49 -1.90 0.55
CA ARG A 180 15.95 -0.85 -0.31
C ARG A 180 16.49 0.50 0.11
N LEU A 181 16.92 1.28 -0.88
CA LEU A 181 17.21 2.71 -0.74
C LEU A 181 16.19 3.46 -1.60
N GLN A 182 15.38 4.28 -0.97
CA GLN A 182 14.31 5.00 -1.66
C GLN A 182 14.47 6.51 -1.46
N VAL A 183 14.24 7.25 -2.54
CA VAL A 183 14.11 8.71 -2.52
C VAL A 183 12.80 9.08 -3.19
N THR A 184 11.88 9.69 -2.44
CA THR A 184 10.56 10.08 -2.93
C THR A 184 10.24 11.52 -2.53
N ASP A 185 9.20 12.08 -3.11
CA ASP A 185 8.54 13.23 -2.54
C ASP A 185 8.08 12.92 -1.11
N ASN A 186 7.98 13.93 -0.25
CA ASN A 186 7.57 13.72 1.16
C ASN A 186 6.09 14.02 1.40
N ARG A 187 5.34 14.31 0.36
CA ARG A 187 3.90 14.53 0.30
C ARG A 187 3.43 14.52 -1.16
N ILE A 188 2.15 14.39 -1.38
CA ILE A 188 1.56 14.37 -2.74
C ILE A 188 1.13 15.76 -3.21
N GLY A 189 0.72 16.64 -2.32
CA GLY A 189 0.28 18.01 -2.59
C GLY A 189 1.21 19.09 -2.08
N SER A 190 0.79 20.33 -2.17
CA SER A 190 1.50 21.48 -1.60
C SER A 190 1.54 21.40 -0.06
N MET A 191 2.36 22.24 0.57
CA MET A 191 2.35 22.32 2.04
C MET A 191 1.01 22.82 2.57
N GLU A 192 0.34 23.67 1.83
CA GLU A 192 -0.98 24.21 2.17
C GLU A 192 -2.06 23.14 2.09
N ASP A 193 -1.97 22.22 1.11
CA ASP A 193 -2.88 21.05 1.00
C ASP A 193 -2.68 20.10 2.18
N ALA A 194 -1.42 19.79 2.51
CA ALA A 194 -1.10 18.85 3.58
C ALA A 194 -1.34 19.41 4.99
N TYR A 195 -1.07 20.71 5.22
CA TYR A 195 -1.05 21.30 6.56
C TYR A 195 -2.00 22.48 6.75
N GLY A 196 -2.70 22.93 5.70
CA GLY A 196 -3.54 24.11 5.72
C GLY A 196 -2.71 25.40 5.76
N LEU A 197 -3.26 26.43 6.42
CA LEU A 197 -2.56 27.72 6.55
C LEU A 197 -1.26 27.56 7.36
N LEU A 198 -0.15 27.90 6.74
CA LEU A 198 1.16 27.80 7.39
C LEU A 198 1.31 28.90 8.47
N PRO A 199 1.84 28.53 9.66
CA PRO A 199 2.17 29.50 10.68
C PRO A 199 3.22 30.51 10.21
N ALA A 200 3.19 31.72 10.77
CA ALA A 200 4.17 32.76 10.44
C ALA A 200 5.61 32.27 10.71
N GLY A 201 6.50 32.47 9.77
CA GLY A 201 7.90 32.05 9.87
C GLY A 201 8.18 30.60 9.45
N ILE A 202 7.19 29.86 8.99
CA ILE A 202 7.40 28.57 8.35
C ILE A 202 7.59 28.80 6.84
N GLU A 203 8.74 28.37 6.34
CA GLU A 203 9.09 28.45 4.92
C GLU A 203 9.06 27.05 4.30
N LYS A 204 8.67 26.98 3.03
CA LYS A 204 8.68 25.72 2.26
C LYS A 204 10.11 25.19 2.09
N PRO A 205 10.33 23.88 2.17
CA PRO A 205 11.63 23.29 1.86
C PRO A 205 11.91 23.44 0.36
N ARG A 206 13.19 23.49 -0.01
CA ARG A 206 13.58 23.56 -1.44
C ARG A 206 13.47 22.21 -2.15
N ALA A 207 13.68 21.14 -1.41
CA ALA A 207 13.61 19.77 -1.88
C ALA A 207 12.78 18.96 -0.87
N PRO A 208 11.44 18.86 -1.09
CA PRO A 208 10.55 18.16 -0.18
C PRO A 208 10.67 16.62 -0.40
N LEU A 209 11.81 16.06 -0.03
CA LEU A 209 12.14 14.66 -0.27
C LEU A 209 12.21 13.86 1.04
N PHE A 210 11.78 12.60 0.95
CA PHE A 210 12.12 11.53 1.89
C PHE A 210 13.31 10.73 1.38
N TYR A 211 14.18 10.36 2.30
CA TYR A 211 15.26 9.42 2.11
C TYR A 211 15.02 8.25 3.05
N THR A 212 14.74 7.10 2.49
CA THR A 212 14.38 5.90 3.24
C THR A 212 15.41 4.79 2.99
N PHE A 213 15.86 4.18 4.08
CA PHE A 213 16.53 2.89 4.07
C PHE A 213 15.59 1.85 4.66
N ASN A 214 15.43 0.72 3.97
CA ASN A 214 14.63 -0.39 4.43
C ASN A 214 15.43 -1.69 4.31
N TRP A 215 15.25 -2.56 5.29
CA TRP A 215 15.80 -3.91 5.32
C TRP A 215 14.69 -4.90 5.64
N ASN A 216 14.47 -5.86 4.75
CA ASN A 216 13.56 -6.96 4.90
C ASN A 216 14.34 -8.26 5.00
N SER A 217 13.94 -9.13 5.91
CA SER A 217 14.62 -10.41 6.11
C SER A 217 13.66 -11.51 6.53
N SER A 218 13.97 -12.73 6.11
CA SER A 218 13.22 -13.94 6.43
C SER A 218 14.16 -15.00 7.00
N TYR A 219 13.72 -15.67 8.06
CA TYR A 219 14.48 -16.67 8.80
C TYR A 219 13.62 -17.91 9.08
N LEU A 220 14.28 -19.04 9.31
CA LEU A 220 13.65 -20.29 9.73
C LEU A 220 12.58 -20.77 8.72
N ASP A 221 12.93 -20.78 7.43
CA ASP A 221 12.01 -21.14 6.34
C ASP A 221 10.71 -20.29 6.40
N GLU A 222 10.88 -18.95 6.45
CA GLU A 222 9.82 -17.95 6.46
C GLU A 222 8.93 -17.94 7.73
N ILE A 223 9.30 -18.68 8.77
CA ILE A 223 8.57 -18.64 10.05
C ILE A 223 8.73 -17.29 10.74
N LEU A 224 9.92 -16.67 10.69
CA LEU A 224 10.18 -15.36 11.27
C LEU A 224 10.57 -14.38 10.18
N ASN A 225 9.75 -13.35 10.00
CA ASN A 225 10.00 -12.28 9.05
C ASN A 225 10.20 -10.96 9.80
N LEU A 226 11.21 -10.21 9.39
CA LEU A 226 11.58 -8.92 10.02
C LEU A 226 11.63 -7.84 8.95
N ARG A 227 11.12 -6.64 9.29
CA ARG A 227 11.17 -5.45 8.46
C ARG A 227 11.57 -4.25 9.30
N TYR A 228 12.64 -3.61 8.91
CA TYR A 228 13.11 -2.40 9.58
C TYR A 228 13.34 -1.30 8.56
N SER A 229 12.93 -0.09 8.90
CA SER A 229 13.25 1.07 8.09
C SER A 229 13.57 2.31 8.91
N ALA A 230 14.28 3.22 8.26
CA ALA A 230 14.53 4.56 8.78
C ALA A 230 14.34 5.55 7.63
N THR A 231 13.56 6.59 7.90
CA THR A 231 13.24 7.65 6.93
C THR A 231 13.58 9.01 7.52
N VAL A 232 14.14 9.88 6.68
CA VAL A 232 14.40 11.28 7.03
C VAL A 232 13.92 12.16 5.88
N GLY A 233 13.30 13.31 6.22
CA GLY A 233 12.86 14.28 5.23
C GLY A 233 12.69 15.69 5.78
N GLU A 234 12.94 16.69 4.95
CA GLU A 234 12.75 18.09 5.31
C GLU A 234 11.27 18.47 5.08
N GLN A 235 10.50 18.62 6.15
CA GLN A 235 9.09 19.00 6.09
C GLN A 235 8.86 20.48 5.89
N ALA A 236 9.70 21.31 6.51
CA ALA A 236 9.78 22.74 6.27
C ALA A 236 11.26 23.14 6.31
N LYS A 237 11.59 24.30 5.77
CA LYS A 237 12.98 24.77 5.68
C LYS A 237 13.69 24.71 7.02
N GLY A 238 14.73 23.87 7.12
CA GLY A 238 15.49 23.60 8.33
C GLY A 238 14.76 22.78 9.39
N LYS A 239 13.60 22.21 9.08
CA LYS A 239 12.82 21.33 9.99
C LYS A 239 12.72 19.93 9.40
N TRP A 240 13.38 19.00 10.07
CA TRP A 240 13.48 17.61 9.65
C TRP A 240 12.55 16.72 10.44
N MET A 241 11.93 15.80 9.74
CA MET A 241 11.18 14.68 10.31
C MET A 241 12.03 13.41 10.22
N TYR A 242 11.98 12.60 11.26
CA TYR A 242 12.64 11.31 11.34
C TYR A 242 11.58 10.27 11.69
N MET A 243 11.55 9.17 10.93
CA MET A 243 10.68 8.04 11.21
C MET A 243 11.52 6.76 11.26
N ALA A 244 11.12 5.84 12.11
CA ALA A 244 11.70 4.51 12.19
C ALA A 244 10.58 3.48 12.37
N TRP A 245 10.69 2.36 11.67
CA TRP A 245 9.74 1.26 11.74
C TRP A 245 10.44 -0.03 12.10
N ALA A 246 9.75 -0.85 12.87
CA ALA A 246 10.16 -2.19 13.19
C ALA A 246 8.94 -3.12 13.10
N GLY A 247 8.93 -3.98 12.10
CA GLY A 247 7.91 -4.99 11.87
C GLY A 247 8.44 -6.39 12.14
N HIS A 248 7.64 -7.19 12.83
CA HIS A 248 7.93 -8.58 13.15
C HIS A 248 6.70 -9.42 12.80
N ASN A 249 6.88 -10.45 12.00
CA ASN A 249 5.83 -11.40 11.66
C ASN A 249 6.29 -12.82 12.01
N VAL A 250 5.38 -13.61 12.56
CA VAL A 250 5.58 -15.02 12.85
C VAL A 250 4.50 -15.82 12.17
N CYS A 251 4.90 -16.66 11.21
CA CYS A 251 4.03 -17.54 10.45
C CYS A 251 4.37 -19.00 10.74
N THR A 252 3.51 -19.73 11.46
CA THR A 252 3.75 -21.12 11.81
C THR A 252 2.46 -21.94 11.77
N GLY A 253 2.35 -22.84 10.79
CA GLY A 253 1.15 -23.65 10.57
C GLY A 253 -0.11 -22.79 10.37
N PRO A 254 -1.15 -22.93 11.20
CA PRO A 254 -2.38 -22.15 11.08
C PRO A 254 -2.27 -20.73 11.69
N PHE A 255 -1.16 -20.40 12.35
CA PHE A 255 -0.94 -19.11 12.98
C PHE A 255 -0.09 -18.22 12.08
N ASP A 256 -0.61 -17.03 11.77
CA ASP A 256 0.09 -15.92 11.14
C ASP A 256 -0.26 -14.65 11.92
N GLY A 257 0.76 -14.02 12.47
CA GLY A 257 0.58 -12.83 13.30
C GLY A 257 1.76 -11.88 13.17
N TYR A 258 1.47 -10.58 13.17
CA TYR A 258 2.50 -9.55 13.09
C TYR A 258 2.36 -8.51 14.20
N PHE A 259 3.44 -7.79 14.41
CA PHE A 259 3.54 -6.69 15.33
C PHE A 259 4.42 -5.59 14.72
N ASP A 260 3.83 -4.43 14.48
CA ASP A 260 4.47 -3.27 13.90
C ASP A 260 4.59 -2.13 14.92
N VAL A 261 5.74 -1.47 14.93
CA VAL A 261 6.01 -0.28 15.74
C VAL A 261 6.57 0.81 14.85
N MET A 262 6.03 2.01 14.99
CA MET A 262 6.54 3.21 14.34
C MET A 262 6.90 4.27 15.39
N TYR A 263 7.99 4.97 15.13
CA TYR A 263 8.40 6.17 15.86
C TYR A 263 8.62 7.31 14.89
#